data_1022e8ee2160f9e082327fe7c8c22ac8
#
_entry.id   1022e8ee2160f9e082327fe7c8c22ac8
#
_cell.length_a   1.000
_cell.length_b   1.000
_cell.length_c   1.000
_cell.angle_alpha   90.00
_cell.angle_beta   90.00
_cell.angle_gamma   90.00
#
_symmetry.space_group_name_H-M   'P 1'
#
loop_
_entity.id
_entity.type
_entity.pdbx_description
1 polymer ?
#
loop_
_entity_poly.entity_id
_entity_poly.type
_entity_poly.pdbx_seq_one_letter_code
_entity_poly.pdbx_strand_id
1 'polypeptide(L)'
;MSLKVCVDCKEERPSDYYWSAGIKNGKQYYRKVCKICYNTTKYSYKHKIRSWFQDYKQGLECSKCGYSNNTHESFNVKALEFHHTDDNKEFAVSEGVCNGLSMKRIIKEIKKCQVLCARCH
;
A
#
# COMPACT_ATOMS: atom_id res chain seq x y z
N MET A 1 -27.41 -21.30 -13.27
CA MET A 1 -26.54 -20.25 -12.71
C MET A 1 -26.89 -18.90 -13.30
N SER A 2 -27.02 -17.90 -12.47
CA SER A 2 -27.28 -16.56 -12.95
C SER A 2 -25.96 -15.95 -13.44
N LEU A 3 -26.03 -15.21 -14.54
CA LEU A 3 -24.92 -14.45 -15.08
C LEU A 3 -25.01 -12.99 -14.60
N LYS A 4 -23.87 -12.35 -14.46
CA LYS A 4 -23.79 -10.97 -13.99
C LYS A 4 -22.80 -10.22 -14.86
N VAL A 5 -23.12 -8.97 -15.18
CA VAL A 5 -22.24 -8.09 -15.98
C VAL A 5 -21.36 -7.26 -15.07
N CYS A 6 -20.04 -7.36 -15.28
CA CYS A 6 -19.06 -6.52 -14.56
C CYS A 6 -19.18 -5.06 -15.02
N VAL A 7 -19.26 -4.12 -14.07
CA VAL A 7 -19.37 -2.71 -14.41
C VAL A 7 -18.10 -2.11 -15.01
N ASP A 8 -16.95 -2.77 -14.80
CA ASP A 8 -15.66 -2.30 -15.33
C ASP A 8 -15.34 -2.85 -16.71
N CYS A 9 -15.29 -4.18 -16.87
CA CYS A 9 -14.92 -4.79 -18.15
C CYS A 9 -16.11 -5.07 -19.06
N LYS A 10 -17.34 -4.93 -18.56
CA LYS A 10 -18.59 -5.14 -19.31
C LYS A 10 -18.79 -6.59 -19.76
N GLU A 11 -17.98 -7.52 -19.27
CA GLU A 11 -18.11 -8.94 -19.58
C GLU A 11 -19.18 -9.59 -18.70
N GLU A 12 -19.94 -10.51 -19.29
CA GLU A 12 -20.94 -11.30 -18.57
C GLU A 12 -20.26 -12.57 -18.02
N ARG A 13 -20.33 -12.76 -16.71
CA ARG A 13 -19.65 -13.88 -16.04
C ARG A 13 -20.57 -14.52 -15.00
N PRO A 14 -20.35 -15.82 -14.69
CA PRO A 14 -21.09 -16.48 -13.59
C PRO A 14 -20.83 -15.78 -12.26
N SER A 15 -21.74 -15.93 -11.31
CA SER A 15 -21.68 -15.26 -10.01
C SER A 15 -20.45 -15.63 -9.19
N ASP A 16 -19.83 -16.80 -9.43
CA ASP A 16 -18.60 -17.21 -8.74
C ASP A 16 -17.36 -16.40 -9.16
N TYR A 17 -17.45 -15.60 -10.23
CA TYR A 17 -16.41 -14.64 -10.65
C TYR A 17 -16.49 -13.30 -9.90
N TYR A 18 -17.37 -13.20 -8.91
CA TYR A 18 -17.58 -11.99 -8.12
C TYR A 18 -17.41 -12.31 -6.63
N TRP A 19 -16.78 -11.39 -5.91
CA TRP A 19 -16.65 -11.54 -4.46
C TRP A 19 -18.02 -11.33 -3.80
N SER A 20 -18.26 -12.07 -2.72
CA SER A 20 -19.48 -11.93 -1.94
C SER A 20 -19.58 -10.54 -1.32
N ALA A 21 -20.76 -9.92 -1.42
CA ALA A 21 -21.08 -8.66 -0.74
C ALA A 21 -21.90 -8.92 0.54
N GLY A 22 -22.14 -10.20 0.87
CA GLY A 22 -22.86 -10.60 2.07
C GLY A 22 -24.22 -11.21 1.78
N ILE A 23 -24.90 -11.60 2.83
CA ILE A 23 -26.24 -12.18 2.76
C ILE A 23 -27.20 -11.22 3.45
N LYS A 24 -28.31 -10.91 2.78
CA LYS A 24 -29.36 -10.03 3.30
C LYS A 24 -30.72 -10.66 3.01
N ASN A 25 -31.52 -10.82 4.06
CA ASN A 25 -32.88 -11.45 3.97
C ASN A 25 -32.83 -12.85 3.34
N GLY A 26 -31.77 -13.63 3.66
CA GLY A 26 -31.60 -14.98 3.12
C GLY A 26 -31.09 -15.03 1.69
N LYS A 27 -30.83 -13.88 1.06
CA LYS A 27 -30.35 -13.79 -0.32
C LYS A 27 -28.88 -13.39 -0.36
N GLN A 28 -28.07 -14.12 -1.15
CA GLN A 28 -26.67 -13.84 -1.38
C GLN A 28 -26.50 -12.70 -2.39
N TYR A 29 -25.70 -11.68 -2.04
CA TYR A 29 -25.37 -10.59 -2.92
C TYR A 29 -23.91 -10.66 -3.31
N TYR A 30 -23.58 -10.16 -4.49
CA TYR A 30 -22.22 -10.15 -5.05
C TYR A 30 -21.81 -8.73 -5.42
N ARG A 31 -20.51 -8.48 -5.43
CA ARG A 31 -19.96 -7.18 -5.83
C ARG A 31 -20.24 -6.94 -7.31
N LYS A 32 -20.24 -5.67 -7.71
CA LYS A 32 -20.54 -5.25 -9.09
C LYS A 32 -19.35 -5.45 -10.04
N VAL A 33 -18.16 -5.63 -9.50
CA VAL A 33 -16.91 -5.78 -10.25
C VAL A 33 -16.45 -7.22 -10.14
N CYS A 34 -16.07 -7.84 -11.27
CA CYS A 34 -15.58 -9.23 -11.26
C CYS A 34 -14.24 -9.34 -10.54
N LYS A 35 -13.88 -10.54 -10.11
CA LYS A 35 -12.62 -10.81 -9.39
C LYS A 35 -11.40 -10.37 -10.17
N ILE A 36 -11.40 -10.51 -11.50
CA ILE A 36 -10.28 -10.14 -12.36
C ILE A 36 -10.06 -8.62 -12.31
N CYS A 37 -11.11 -7.82 -12.52
CA CYS A 37 -11.03 -6.36 -12.47
C CYS A 37 -10.69 -5.86 -11.07
N TYR A 38 -11.28 -6.47 -10.04
CA TYR A 38 -11.00 -6.13 -8.66
C TYR A 38 -9.53 -6.34 -8.32
N ASN A 39 -8.95 -7.49 -8.69
CA ASN A 39 -7.55 -7.79 -8.43
C ASN A 39 -6.61 -6.86 -9.22
N THR A 40 -6.94 -6.56 -10.48
CA THR A 40 -6.15 -5.64 -11.30
C THR A 40 -6.08 -4.26 -10.64
N THR A 41 -7.20 -3.72 -10.18
CA THR A 41 -7.28 -2.43 -9.49
C THR A 41 -6.48 -2.47 -8.18
N LYS A 42 -6.63 -3.53 -7.41
CA LYS A 42 -5.94 -3.71 -6.12
C LYS A 42 -4.41 -3.73 -6.30
N TYR A 43 -3.90 -4.52 -7.26
CA TYR A 43 -2.47 -4.59 -7.54
C TYR A 43 -1.93 -3.27 -8.09
N SER A 44 -2.67 -2.60 -8.95
CA SER A 44 -2.32 -1.30 -9.49
C SER A 44 -2.17 -0.26 -8.37
N TYR A 45 -3.09 -0.26 -7.41
CA TYR A 45 -3.05 0.65 -6.25
C TYR A 45 -1.82 0.37 -5.38
N LYS A 46 -1.55 -0.90 -5.05
CA LYS A 46 -0.38 -1.28 -4.25
C LYS A 46 0.92 -0.87 -4.93
N HIS A 47 1.03 -1.07 -6.23
CA HIS A 47 2.19 -0.68 -7.02
C HIS A 47 2.39 0.83 -7.00
N LYS A 48 1.31 1.59 -7.13
CA LYS A 48 1.31 3.05 -7.08
C LYS A 48 1.80 3.56 -5.71
N ILE A 49 1.35 2.95 -4.62
CA ILE A 49 1.77 3.30 -3.26
C ILE A 49 3.27 3.00 -3.07
N ARG A 50 3.76 1.87 -3.56
CA ARG A 50 5.19 1.52 -3.47
C ARG A 50 6.05 2.52 -4.24
N SER A 51 5.66 2.88 -5.46
CA SER A 51 6.36 3.88 -6.27
C SER A 51 6.41 5.23 -5.58
N TRP A 52 5.27 5.67 -5.06
CA TRP A 52 5.19 6.93 -4.30
C TRP A 52 6.12 6.90 -3.09
N PHE A 53 6.14 5.81 -2.36
CA PHE A 53 6.96 5.66 -1.16
C PHE A 53 8.45 5.73 -1.48
N GLN A 54 8.89 5.07 -2.55
CA GLN A 54 10.28 5.13 -3.00
C GLN A 54 10.68 6.56 -3.39
N ASP A 55 9.82 7.25 -4.13
CA ASP A 55 10.05 8.65 -4.51
C ASP A 55 10.10 9.57 -3.28
N TYR A 56 9.22 9.32 -2.32
CA TYR A 56 9.22 10.06 -1.05
C TYR A 56 10.56 9.90 -0.32
N LYS A 57 11.10 8.68 -0.26
CA LYS A 57 12.37 8.39 0.41
C LYS A 57 13.58 8.99 -0.30
N GLN A 58 13.51 9.28 -1.60
CA GLN A 58 14.61 9.88 -2.36
C GLN A 58 15.00 11.25 -1.79
N GLY A 59 14.08 11.97 -1.22
CA GLY A 59 14.34 13.30 -0.64
C GLY A 59 14.71 13.26 0.84
N LEU A 60 14.84 12.09 1.44
CA LEU A 60 15.14 11.95 2.87
C LEU A 60 16.62 11.68 3.12
N GLU A 61 17.03 11.89 4.37
CA GLU A 61 18.38 11.61 4.82
C GLU A 61 18.36 10.96 6.20
N CYS A 62 19.41 10.20 6.52
CA CYS A 62 19.58 9.64 7.85
C CYS A 62 19.77 10.78 8.86
N SER A 63 18.95 10.78 9.91
CA SER A 63 19.00 11.82 10.95
C SER A 63 20.33 11.84 11.72
N LYS A 64 21.06 10.72 11.76
CA LYS A 64 22.31 10.60 12.49
C LYS A 64 23.54 10.88 11.64
N CYS A 65 23.65 10.26 10.45
CA CYS A 65 24.88 10.35 9.64
C CYS A 65 24.71 11.13 8.34
N GLY A 66 23.47 11.53 7.99
CA GLY A 66 23.21 12.31 6.79
C GLY A 66 23.23 11.52 5.48
N TYR A 67 23.25 10.18 5.55
CA TYR A 67 23.24 9.36 4.34
C TYR A 67 22.02 9.73 3.49
N SER A 68 22.25 10.14 2.25
CA SER A 68 21.20 10.61 1.35
C SER A 68 21.65 10.53 -0.11
N ASN A 69 20.70 10.78 -1.01
CA ASN A 69 20.99 10.88 -2.45
C ASN A 69 22.00 11.97 -2.78
N ASN A 70 22.09 13.01 -1.94
CA ASN A 70 23.01 14.12 -2.15
C ASN A 70 24.42 13.85 -1.63
N THR A 71 24.59 12.90 -0.70
CA THR A 71 25.87 12.63 -0.04
C THR A 71 26.60 11.39 -0.60
N HIS A 72 25.88 10.47 -1.23
CA HIS A 72 26.43 9.20 -1.70
C HIS A 72 25.95 8.90 -3.12
N GLU A 73 26.88 8.64 -4.04
CA GLU A 73 26.57 8.28 -5.43
C GLU A 73 25.80 6.96 -5.53
N SER A 74 26.11 6.03 -4.63
CA SER A 74 25.46 4.71 -4.59
C SER A 74 24.25 4.67 -3.67
N PHE A 75 23.60 5.81 -3.46
CA PHE A 75 22.43 5.89 -2.57
C PHE A 75 21.34 4.93 -3.00
N ASN A 76 20.81 4.19 -2.03
CA ASN A 76 19.70 3.29 -2.21
C ASN A 76 18.65 3.59 -1.17
N VAL A 77 17.42 3.91 -1.61
CA VAL A 77 16.30 4.25 -0.73
C VAL A 77 15.97 3.13 0.26
N LYS A 78 16.26 1.88 -0.09
CA LYS A 78 16.02 0.72 0.79
C LYS A 78 16.91 0.73 2.03
N ALA A 79 18.02 1.48 2.00
CA ALA A 79 18.90 1.62 3.14
C ALA A 79 18.36 2.58 4.20
N LEU A 80 17.33 3.38 3.87
CA LEU A 80 16.68 4.26 4.83
C LEU A 80 15.49 3.53 5.48
N GLU A 81 15.43 3.60 6.80
CA GLU A 81 14.40 2.96 7.60
C GLU A 81 13.72 3.98 8.50
N PHE A 82 12.48 3.68 8.88
CA PHE A 82 11.70 4.53 9.78
C PHE A 82 11.66 3.89 11.16
N HIS A 83 12.24 4.58 12.14
CA HIS A 83 12.29 4.12 13.53
C HIS A 83 11.30 4.92 14.37
N HIS A 84 10.32 4.25 14.96
CA HIS A 84 9.35 4.88 15.84
C HIS A 84 10.03 5.38 17.11
N THR A 85 9.80 6.64 17.46
CA THR A 85 10.42 7.27 18.64
C THR A 85 9.54 7.18 19.89
N ASP A 86 8.25 6.89 19.70
CA ASP A 86 7.26 6.82 20.78
C ASP A 86 6.53 5.47 20.76
N ASP A 87 5.79 5.18 21.83
CA ASP A 87 5.02 3.95 21.98
C ASP A 87 3.67 3.97 21.22
N ASN A 88 3.37 5.04 20.48
CA ASN A 88 2.10 5.20 19.77
C ASN A 88 2.11 4.60 18.35
N LYS A 89 2.95 3.62 18.11
CA LYS A 89 3.04 2.89 16.85
C LYS A 89 1.74 2.13 16.57
N GLU A 90 1.11 2.39 15.43
CA GLU A 90 -0.06 1.63 14.96
C GLU A 90 0.37 0.47 14.06
N PHE A 91 1.38 0.70 13.23
CA PHE A 91 1.92 -0.31 12.30
C PHE A 91 3.34 0.08 11.89
N ALA A 92 4.11 -0.88 11.40
CA ALA A 92 5.40 -0.58 10.78
C ALA A 92 5.16 0.10 9.43
N VAL A 93 5.89 1.18 9.12
CA VAL A 93 5.70 1.93 7.87
C VAL A 93 5.82 1.03 6.64
N SER A 94 6.81 0.14 6.61
CA SER A 94 7.00 -0.80 5.50
C SER A 94 5.82 -1.76 5.33
N GLU A 95 5.23 -2.21 6.43
CA GLU A 95 4.03 -3.06 6.39
C GLU A 95 2.83 -2.30 5.82
N GLY A 96 2.68 -1.03 6.22
CA GLY A 96 1.61 -0.18 5.68
C GLY A 96 1.70 -0.03 4.16
N VAL A 97 2.91 0.16 3.64
CA VAL A 97 3.15 0.24 2.20
C VAL A 97 2.84 -1.09 1.51
N CYS A 98 3.32 -2.21 2.08
CA CYS A 98 3.07 -3.55 1.52
C CYS A 98 1.57 -3.90 1.52
N ASN A 99 0.84 -3.48 2.53
CA ASN A 99 -0.60 -3.75 2.65
C ASN A 99 -1.47 -2.78 1.87
N GLY A 100 -0.86 -1.78 1.21
CA GLY A 100 -1.59 -0.82 0.38
C GLY A 100 -2.47 0.13 1.18
N LEU A 101 -2.03 0.53 2.37
CA LEU A 101 -2.74 1.55 3.15
C LEU A 101 -2.69 2.89 2.44
N SER A 102 -3.61 3.81 2.77
CA SER A 102 -3.66 5.12 2.13
C SER A 102 -2.39 5.94 2.42
N MET A 103 -2.01 6.79 1.48
CA MET A 103 -0.87 7.71 1.64
C MET A 103 -1.02 8.55 2.90
N LYS A 104 -2.24 9.00 3.20
CA LYS A 104 -2.54 9.82 4.37
C LYS A 104 -2.21 9.09 5.68
N ARG A 105 -2.57 7.81 5.78
CA ARG A 105 -2.27 6.98 6.94
C ARG A 105 -0.77 6.71 7.08
N ILE A 106 -0.11 6.44 5.96
CA ILE A 106 1.33 6.18 5.92
C ILE A 106 2.11 7.44 6.36
N ILE A 107 1.76 8.61 5.83
CA ILE A 107 2.39 9.89 6.20
C ILE A 107 2.20 10.18 7.67
N LYS A 108 1.00 9.94 8.19
CA LYS A 108 0.70 10.13 9.62
C LYS A 108 1.61 9.26 10.49
N GLU A 109 1.86 8.02 10.06
CA GLU A 109 2.75 7.11 10.78
C GLU A 109 4.21 7.51 10.65
N ILE A 110 4.63 7.98 9.47
CA ILE A 110 5.99 8.47 9.23
C ILE A 110 6.35 9.64 10.17
N LYS A 111 5.38 10.52 10.46
CA LYS A 111 5.59 11.66 11.36
C LYS A 111 5.94 11.25 12.79
N LYS A 112 5.64 10.02 13.17
CA LYS A 112 5.99 9.46 14.48
C LYS A 112 7.40 8.85 14.48
N CYS A 113 8.11 8.86 13.35
CA CYS A 113 9.36 8.13 13.14
C CYS A 113 10.53 9.08 12.92
N GLN A 114 11.71 8.57 13.25
CA GLN A 114 13.00 9.12 12.87
C GLN A 114 13.54 8.34 11.69
N VAL A 115 14.10 9.03 10.70
CA VAL A 115 14.73 8.38 9.54
C VAL A 115 16.16 8.00 9.90
N LEU A 116 16.48 6.71 9.76
CA LEU A 116 17.82 6.18 10.04
C LEU A 116 18.25 5.27 8.88
N CYS A 117 19.53 5.31 8.52
CA CYS A 117 20.06 4.32 7.59
C CYS A 117 20.26 2.99 8.31
N ALA A 118 20.44 1.91 7.55
CA ALA A 118 20.60 0.56 8.10
C ALA A 118 21.76 0.46 9.10
N ARG A 119 22.81 1.29 8.93
CA ARG A 119 23.96 1.31 9.84
C ARG A 119 23.67 2.02 11.16
N CYS A 120 22.80 3.04 11.14
CA CYS A 120 22.45 3.81 12.34
C CYS A 120 21.25 3.23 13.09
N HIS A 121 20.46 2.42 12.42
CA HIS A 121 19.29 1.77 13.00
C HIS A 121 19.68 0.51 13.79
#